data_4f6d8d4bb7e77568f207194749f7762b
#
_entry.id   4f6d8d4bb7e77568f207194749f7762b
#
_cell.length_a   1.000
_cell.length_b   1.000
_cell.length_c   1.000
_cell.angle_alpha   90.00
_cell.angle_beta   90.00
_cell.angle_gamma   90.00
#
_symmetry.space_group_name_H-M   'P 1'
#
loop_
_entity.id
_entity.type
_entity.pdbx_description
1 polymer ?
#
loop_
_entity_poly.entity_id
_entity_poly.type
_entity_poly.pdbx_seq_one_letter_code
_entity_poly.pdbx_strand_id
1 'polypeptide(L)'
;MRSLFLLLTVLWISSLEAQTLVLNQADSLYSNGNYSEAIEAYKNYNNQDEVNDKIAKSYVAIGNYDSALSYYKRAAEADPKNGLVLYEYARLLSKTKNFEMAIKAFNNLMNIDYRNPNYHYEMGLALERMKDSTALNRFRSAYDLDQTHQKAIFKIAKHYLIKRKHEISHRYIDKGLESYENNIELISLKAQNYYHQDDYRNARDWFKKLIAMGESSEFIHEKLSLLHAEFTDYELAIEQRKLVLKYNAYDSNSMFLIGAYYERLKDYKNAEKYIKQSLKLKDIPLDYEYQLLGTTLNRQDKNKEAITAFQKSLKENPENISSEFYIISTKDSYYADDDAKIKIYEDFRDKYPDTFYSKFASRRIKELKEEKFLKAED
;
A
#
# COMPACT_ATOMS: atom_id res chain seq x y z
N MET A 1 28.97 72.84 -7.20
CA MET A 1 28.66 71.79 -6.23
C MET A 1 27.18 71.54 -6.01
N ARG A 2 26.28 72.53 -5.78
CA ARG A 2 24.81 72.34 -5.59
C ARG A 2 24.14 71.73 -6.80
N SER A 3 24.43 72.08 -8.03
CA SER A 3 23.84 71.56 -9.25
C SER A 3 24.25 70.08 -9.53
N LEU A 4 25.47 69.70 -9.19
CA LEU A 4 25.95 68.33 -9.32
C LEU A 4 25.24 67.40 -8.30
N PHE A 5 25.02 67.91 -7.09
CA PHE A 5 24.27 67.21 -6.04
C PHE A 5 22.82 66.98 -6.40
N LEU A 6 22.15 67.98 -6.99
CA LEU A 6 20.76 67.88 -7.51
C LEU A 6 20.67 66.90 -8.67
N LEU A 7 21.60 66.85 -9.58
CA LEU A 7 21.65 65.90 -10.70
C LEU A 7 21.82 64.45 -10.21
N LEU A 8 22.68 64.26 -9.22
CA LEU A 8 22.91 62.94 -8.58
C LEU A 8 21.66 62.48 -7.82
N THR A 9 20.95 63.37 -7.12
CA THR A 9 19.71 62.99 -6.41
C THR A 9 18.56 62.66 -7.37
N VAL A 10 18.41 63.36 -8.50
CA VAL A 10 17.40 63.05 -9.53
C VAL A 10 17.71 61.71 -10.22
N LEU A 11 18.95 61.42 -10.53
CA LEU A 11 19.38 60.11 -11.06
C LEU A 11 19.15 58.97 -10.07
N TRP A 12 19.33 59.21 -8.77
CA TRP A 12 19.03 58.22 -7.72
C TRP A 12 17.54 57.96 -7.60
N ILE A 13 16.68 58.99 -7.63
CA ILE A 13 15.25 58.86 -7.55
C ILE A 13 14.71 58.13 -8.78
N SER A 14 15.15 58.49 -9.98
CA SER A 14 14.73 57.81 -11.22
C SER A 14 15.14 56.35 -11.30
N SER A 15 16.32 55.98 -10.75
CA SER A 15 16.74 54.59 -10.67
C SER A 15 15.91 53.79 -9.66
N LEU A 16 15.47 54.37 -8.56
CA LEU A 16 14.63 53.73 -7.55
C LEU A 16 13.22 53.49 -8.10
N GLU A 17 12.62 54.46 -8.82
CA GLU A 17 11.32 54.27 -9.47
C GLU A 17 11.36 53.21 -10.55
N ALA A 18 12.43 53.14 -11.37
CA ALA A 18 12.62 52.12 -12.39
C ALA A 18 12.69 50.70 -11.76
N GLN A 19 13.40 50.54 -10.63
CA GLN A 19 13.52 49.26 -9.93
C GLN A 19 12.17 48.83 -9.33
N THR A 20 11.42 49.76 -8.73
CA THR A 20 10.06 49.46 -8.21
C THR A 20 9.12 49.01 -9.32
N LEU A 21 9.23 49.59 -10.52
CA LEU A 21 8.42 49.20 -11.69
C LEU A 21 8.77 47.76 -12.14
N VAL A 22 10.05 47.40 -12.21
CA VAL A 22 10.50 46.05 -12.58
C VAL A 22 9.99 45.01 -11.59
N LEU A 23 10.06 45.29 -10.28
CA LEU A 23 9.59 44.40 -9.25
C LEU A 23 8.06 44.19 -9.32
N ASN A 24 7.29 45.29 -9.49
CA ASN A 24 5.84 45.21 -9.64
C ASN A 24 5.43 44.47 -10.91
N GLN A 25 6.14 44.63 -12.00
CA GLN A 25 5.91 43.87 -13.23
C GLN A 25 6.18 42.38 -13.01
N ALA A 26 7.28 42.02 -12.37
CA ALA A 26 7.63 40.64 -12.06
C ALA A 26 6.56 39.97 -11.13
N ASP A 27 6.13 40.69 -10.09
CA ASP A 27 5.07 40.23 -9.19
C ASP A 27 3.72 40.05 -9.93
N SER A 28 3.39 40.94 -10.88
CA SER A 28 2.20 40.80 -11.73
C SER A 28 2.29 39.56 -12.64
N LEU A 29 3.44 39.36 -13.29
CA LEU A 29 3.66 38.16 -14.12
C LEU A 29 3.52 36.88 -13.30
N TYR A 30 4.09 36.84 -12.12
CA TYR A 30 3.97 35.71 -11.20
C TYR A 30 2.48 35.45 -10.82
N SER A 31 1.76 36.51 -10.45
CA SER A 31 0.34 36.40 -10.04
C SER A 31 -0.57 35.92 -11.17
N ASN A 32 -0.20 36.22 -12.42
CA ASN A 32 -0.91 35.79 -13.62
C ASN A 32 -0.50 34.38 -14.11
N GLY A 33 0.43 33.70 -13.41
CA GLY A 33 0.91 32.36 -13.77
C GLY A 33 2.01 32.35 -14.85
N ASN A 34 2.49 33.51 -15.29
CA ASN A 34 3.57 33.66 -16.27
C ASN A 34 4.95 33.51 -15.60
N TYR A 35 5.16 32.35 -14.97
CA TYR A 35 6.33 32.12 -14.08
C TYR A 35 7.67 32.25 -14.79
N SER A 36 7.80 31.81 -16.04
CA SER A 36 9.05 31.92 -16.80
C SER A 36 9.42 33.38 -17.07
N GLU A 37 8.45 34.21 -17.45
CA GLU A 37 8.66 35.63 -17.68
C GLU A 37 8.92 36.36 -16.35
N ALA A 38 8.23 35.95 -15.27
CA ALA A 38 8.49 36.48 -13.92
C ALA A 38 9.91 36.21 -13.47
N ILE A 39 10.45 35.01 -13.71
CA ILE A 39 11.85 34.66 -13.40
C ILE A 39 12.82 35.62 -14.11
N GLU A 40 12.63 35.86 -15.41
CA GLU A 40 13.51 36.77 -16.17
C GLU A 40 13.38 38.23 -15.69
N ALA A 41 12.14 38.66 -15.37
CA ALA A 41 11.94 40.02 -14.81
C ALA A 41 12.58 40.15 -13.42
N TYR A 42 12.45 39.18 -12.50
CA TYR A 42 13.15 39.19 -11.21
C TYR A 42 14.66 39.17 -11.35
N LYS A 43 15.23 38.43 -12.30
CA LYS A 43 16.69 38.43 -12.56
C LYS A 43 17.25 39.78 -13.01
N ASN A 44 16.40 40.62 -13.61
CA ASN A 44 16.76 41.98 -14.02
C ASN A 44 16.64 43.00 -12.88
N TYR A 45 16.16 42.58 -11.70
CA TYR A 45 16.14 43.45 -10.53
C TYR A 45 17.51 43.54 -9.89
N ASN A 46 17.94 44.75 -9.53
CA ASN A 46 19.34 45.01 -9.12
C ASN A 46 19.70 44.29 -7.80
N ASN A 47 18.78 44.33 -6.83
CA ASN A 47 19.01 43.68 -5.54
C ASN A 47 18.53 42.26 -5.55
N GLN A 48 19.38 41.31 -5.98
CA GLN A 48 19.07 39.93 -6.11
C GLN A 48 18.69 39.28 -4.77
N ASP A 49 19.23 39.72 -3.65
CA ASP A 49 18.93 39.16 -2.33
C ASP A 49 17.47 39.38 -1.92
N GLU A 50 16.84 40.46 -2.40
CA GLU A 50 15.41 40.72 -2.15
C GLU A 50 14.45 39.86 -2.99
N VAL A 51 14.92 39.24 -4.08
CA VAL A 51 14.06 38.52 -5.03
C VAL A 51 14.43 37.04 -5.20
N ASN A 52 15.52 36.59 -4.59
CA ASN A 52 15.95 35.20 -4.67
C ASN A 52 14.84 34.20 -4.23
N ASP A 53 14.05 34.52 -3.20
CA ASP A 53 12.92 33.71 -2.75
C ASP A 53 11.78 33.70 -3.75
N LYS A 54 11.51 34.84 -4.42
CA LYS A 54 10.48 34.98 -5.46
C LYS A 54 10.87 34.20 -6.72
N ILE A 55 12.14 34.25 -7.10
CA ILE A 55 12.68 33.45 -8.20
C ILE A 55 12.58 31.96 -7.86
N ALA A 56 12.94 31.57 -6.63
CA ALA A 56 12.80 30.20 -6.16
C ALA A 56 11.34 29.70 -6.22
N LYS A 57 10.40 30.50 -5.74
CA LYS A 57 8.94 30.18 -5.82
C LYS A 57 8.49 30.02 -7.26
N SER A 58 8.95 30.86 -8.17
CA SER A 58 8.62 30.76 -9.60
C SER A 58 9.19 29.49 -10.22
N TYR A 59 10.42 29.07 -9.86
CA TYR A 59 10.99 27.81 -10.28
C TYR A 59 10.23 26.59 -9.70
N VAL A 60 9.75 26.68 -8.46
CA VAL A 60 8.89 25.65 -7.88
C VAL A 60 7.60 25.49 -8.69
N ALA A 61 6.99 26.61 -9.08
CA ALA A 61 5.74 26.61 -9.85
C ALA A 61 5.87 25.93 -11.21
N ILE A 62 7.01 26.08 -11.90
CA ILE A 62 7.30 25.40 -13.17
C ILE A 62 7.94 24.03 -12.99
N GLY A 63 8.12 23.55 -11.75
CA GLY A 63 8.65 22.21 -11.46
C GLY A 63 10.18 22.08 -11.56
N ASN A 64 10.92 23.18 -11.76
CA ASN A 64 12.39 23.18 -11.79
C ASN A 64 12.95 23.28 -10.37
N TYR A 65 12.94 22.15 -9.65
CA TYR A 65 13.31 22.10 -8.23
C TYR A 65 14.80 22.32 -7.99
N ASP A 66 15.69 21.97 -8.92
CA ASP A 66 17.14 22.19 -8.78
C ASP A 66 17.48 23.68 -8.77
N SER A 67 16.94 24.43 -9.72
CA SER A 67 17.07 25.88 -9.73
C SER A 67 16.42 26.51 -8.50
N ALA A 68 15.21 26.07 -8.13
CA ALA A 68 14.54 26.56 -6.94
C ALA A 68 15.37 26.38 -5.67
N LEU A 69 15.98 25.20 -5.47
CA LEU A 69 16.87 24.92 -4.33
C LEU A 69 18.07 25.83 -4.31
N SER A 70 18.67 26.12 -5.49
CA SER A 70 19.81 27.04 -5.59
C SER A 70 19.43 28.45 -5.16
N TYR A 71 18.29 28.97 -5.61
CA TYR A 71 17.80 30.30 -5.27
C TYR A 71 17.30 30.40 -3.82
N TYR A 72 16.61 29.39 -3.29
CA TYR A 72 16.26 29.36 -1.87
C TYR A 72 17.48 29.30 -0.97
N LYS A 73 18.53 28.57 -1.36
CA LYS A 73 19.79 28.55 -0.61
C LYS A 73 20.39 29.95 -0.52
N ARG A 74 20.45 30.69 -1.65
CA ARG A 74 20.95 32.09 -1.67
C ARG A 74 20.11 33.00 -0.79
N ALA A 75 18.77 32.89 -0.88
CA ALA A 75 17.87 33.68 -0.05
C ALA A 75 18.06 33.38 1.46
N ALA A 76 18.26 32.13 1.82
CA ALA A 76 18.51 31.72 3.20
C ALA A 76 19.89 32.13 3.71
N GLU A 77 20.89 32.22 2.83
CA GLU A 77 22.24 32.75 3.15
C GLU A 77 22.21 34.26 3.32
N ALA A 78 21.42 34.97 2.52
CA ALA A 78 21.26 36.44 2.61
C ALA A 78 20.54 36.88 3.90
N ASP A 79 19.47 36.14 4.29
CA ASP A 79 18.78 36.40 5.55
C ASP A 79 18.54 35.07 6.33
N PRO A 80 19.53 34.66 7.15
CA PRO A 80 19.47 33.45 7.94
C PRO A 80 18.39 33.44 9.05
N LYS A 81 17.74 34.58 9.30
CA LYS A 81 16.64 34.68 10.29
C LYS A 81 15.27 34.69 9.66
N ASN A 82 15.17 34.69 8.34
CA ASN A 82 13.93 34.63 7.64
C ASN A 82 13.31 33.21 7.73
N GLY A 83 12.49 32.99 8.76
CA GLY A 83 11.88 31.71 9.04
C GLY A 83 11.00 31.18 7.89
N LEU A 84 10.35 32.10 7.12
CA LEU A 84 9.51 31.69 5.99
C LEU A 84 10.36 31.12 4.85
N VAL A 85 11.41 31.80 4.45
CA VAL A 85 12.33 31.36 3.39
C VAL A 85 12.99 30.03 3.78
N LEU A 86 13.52 29.94 5.01
CA LEU A 86 14.11 28.71 5.53
C LEU A 86 13.12 27.54 5.55
N TYR A 87 11.86 27.80 5.89
CA TYR A 87 10.82 26.77 5.94
C TYR A 87 10.51 26.23 4.53
N GLU A 88 10.31 27.11 3.56
CA GLU A 88 10.07 26.68 2.17
C GLU A 88 11.30 25.95 1.59
N TYR A 89 12.52 26.41 1.89
CA TYR A 89 13.74 25.71 1.53
C TYR A 89 13.81 24.31 2.13
N ALA A 90 13.56 24.16 3.44
CA ALA A 90 13.57 22.87 4.14
C ALA A 90 12.52 21.90 3.59
N ARG A 91 11.31 22.41 3.31
CA ARG A 91 10.23 21.61 2.69
C ARG A 91 10.59 21.15 1.28
N LEU A 92 11.20 22.02 0.48
CA LEU A 92 11.63 21.64 -0.87
C LEU A 92 12.75 20.61 -0.84
N LEU A 93 13.72 20.74 0.10
CA LEU A 93 14.74 19.72 0.35
C LEU A 93 14.11 18.36 0.70
N SER A 94 13.09 18.34 1.57
CA SER A 94 12.34 17.11 1.90
C SER A 94 11.61 16.54 0.68
N LYS A 95 10.96 17.39 -0.12
CA LYS A 95 10.26 16.99 -1.35
C LYS A 95 11.20 16.37 -2.38
N THR A 96 12.40 16.90 -2.51
CA THR A 96 13.45 16.40 -3.42
C THR A 96 14.31 15.29 -2.81
N LYS A 97 13.90 14.75 -1.66
CA LYS A 97 14.57 13.67 -0.92
C LYS A 97 15.97 14.00 -0.38
N ASN A 98 16.32 15.26 -0.29
CA ASN A 98 17.55 15.73 0.35
C ASN A 98 17.34 15.81 1.89
N PHE A 99 17.02 14.67 2.51
CA PHE A 99 16.53 14.63 3.90
C PHE A 99 17.54 15.12 4.92
N GLU A 100 18.83 14.82 4.76
CA GLU A 100 19.88 15.29 5.69
C GLU A 100 19.98 16.82 5.71
N MET A 101 19.91 17.45 4.54
CA MET A 101 19.93 18.91 4.45
C MET A 101 18.62 19.51 4.97
N ALA A 102 17.48 18.86 4.71
CA ALA A 102 16.19 19.27 5.26
C ALA A 102 16.22 19.27 6.79
N ILE A 103 16.75 18.23 7.42
CA ILE A 103 16.87 18.13 8.88
C ILE A 103 17.75 19.25 9.43
N LYS A 104 18.86 19.56 8.77
CA LYS A 104 19.72 20.71 9.16
C LYS A 104 18.96 22.03 9.07
N ALA A 105 18.21 22.25 8.00
CA ALA A 105 17.40 23.45 7.82
C ALA A 105 16.26 23.55 8.87
N PHE A 106 15.58 22.45 9.19
CA PHE A 106 14.59 22.43 10.29
C PHE A 106 15.21 22.66 11.66
N ASN A 107 16.44 22.19 11.93
CA ASN A 107 17.15 22.52 13.16
C ASN A 107 17.44 24.03 13.24
N ASN A 108 17.84 24.67 12.14
CA ASN A 108 18.04 26.11 12.10
C ASN A 108 16.73 26.87 12.39
N LEU A 109 15.61 26.41 11.83
CA LEU A 109 14.28 26.97 12.11
C LEU A 109 13.91 26.86 13.59
N MET A 110 14.17 25.71 14.22
CA MET A 110 13.92 25.53 15.66
C MET A 110 14.82 26.40 16.53
N ASN A 111 16.01 26.81 16.06
CA ASN A 111 16.84 27.80 16.74
C ASN A 111 16.23 29.21 16.66
N ILE A 112 15.44 29.50 15.64
CA ILE A 112 14.73 30.80 15.49
C ILE A 112 13.44 30.77 16.32
N ASP A 113 12.63 29.73 16.15
CA ASP A 113 11.38 29.54 16.86
C ASP A 113 11.16 28.05 17.20
N TYR A 114 11.59 27.68 18.40
CA TYR A 114 11.41 26.31 18.90
C TYR A 114 9.93 25.93 19.13
N ARG A 115 9.06 26.93 19.37
CA ARG A 115 7.66 26.68 19.73
C ARG A 115 6.75 26.42 18.55
N ASN A 116 7.25 26.49 17.32
CA ASN A 116 6.44 26.16 16.14
C ASN A 116 6.30 24.64 15.97
N PRO A 117 5.11 24.05 16.20
CA PRO A 117 4.91 22.60 16.13
C PRO A 117 5.16 22.04 14.73
N ASN A 118 4.94 22.85 13.66
CA ASN A 118 5.14 22.41 12.30
C ASN A 118 6.62 22.09 11.99
N TYR A 119 7.56 22.79 12.58
CA TYR A 119 8.98 22.51 12.35
C TYR A 119 9.38 21.14 12.89
N HIS A 120 8.87 20.78 14.07
CA HIS A 120 9.06 19.45 14.64
C HIS A 120 8.36 18.38 13.81
N TYR A 121 7.14 18.63 13.36
CA TYR A 121 6.38 17.71 12.54
C TYR A 121 7.08 17.41 11.20
N GLU A 122 7.47 18.43 10.46
CA GLU A 122 8.15 18.31 9.15
C GLU A 122 9.52 17.63 9.29
N MET A 123 10.28 17.96 10.34
CA MET A 123 11.52 17.25 10.66
C MET A 123 11.24 15.77 10.95
N GLY A 124 10.18 15.47 11.70
CA GLY A 124 9.73 14.11 11.97
C GLY A 124 9.43 13.34 10.68
N LEU A 125 8.80 13.98 9.68
CA LEU A 125 8.56 13.37 8.38
C LEU A 125 9.87 13.06 7.63
N ALA A 126 10.84 13.97 7.65
CA ALA A 126 12.14 13.73 7.01
C ALA A 126 12.89 12.54 7.65
N LEU A 127 12.90 12.48 8.99
CA LEU A 127 13.46 11.36 9.75
C LEU A 127 12.73 10.03 9.48
N GLU A 128 11.40 10.05 9.40
CA GLU A 128 10.59 8.87 9.07
C GLU A 128 10.96 8.31 7.68
N ARG A 129 11.19 9.19 6.70
CA ARG A 129 11.63 8.80 5.34
C ARG A 129 13.03 8.17 5.33
N MET A 130 13.89 8.59 6.24
CA MET A 130 15.20 7.96 6.47
C MET A 130 15.13 6.70 7.33
N LYS A 131 13.94 6.31 7.79
CA LYS A 131 13.72 5.21 8.75
C LYS A 131 14.43 5.42 10.09
N ASP A 132 14.66 6.68 10.47
CA ASP A 132 15.28 7.02 11.74
C ASP A 132 14.26 6.87 12.88
N SER A 133 14.66 6.12 13.91
CA SER A 133 13.83 5.82 15.09
C SER A 133 13.45 7.05 15.91
N THR A 134 14.17 8.16 15.75
CA THR A 134 13.90 9.42 16.47
C THR A 134 12.73 10.22 15.89
N ALA A 135 12.21 9.83 14.72
CA ALA A 135 11.05 10.47 14.10
C ALA A 135 9.85 10.61 15.04
N LEU A 136 9.55 9.56 15.82
CA LEU A 136 8.46 9.57 16.79
C LEU A 136 8.63 10.66 17.84
N ASN A 137 9.86 10.92 18.30
CA ASN A 137 10.14 11.96 19.29
C ASN A 137 9.81 13.34 18.73
N ARG A 138 10.06 13.57 17.44
CA ARG A 138 9.71 14.83 16.78
C ARG A 138 8.20 15.01 16.64
N PHE A 139 7.47 13.95 16.31
CA PHE A 139 5.99 14.02 16.29
C PHE A 139 5.43 14.28 17.69
N ARG A 140 6.02 13.70 18.74
CA ARG A 140 5.64 14.00 20.13
C ARG A 140 5.93 15.44 20.51
N SER A 141 7.11 15.96 20.16
CA SER A 141 7.42 17.38 20.38
C SER A 141 6.41 18.30 19.70
N ALA A 142 5.99 17.99 18.47
CA ALA A 142 4.93 18.75 17.79
C ALA A 142 3.60 18.69 18.56
N TYR A 143 3.21 17.51 19.06
CA TYR A 143 2.01 17.32 19.89
C TYR A 143 2.11 18.03 21.24
N ASP A 144 3.26 17.99 21.90
CA ASP A 144 3.46 18.63 23.22
C ASP A 144 3.37 20.16 23.10
N LEU A 145 3.76 20.73 21.95
CA LEU A 145 3.63 22.16 21.64
C LEU A 145 2.20 22.56 21.24
N ASP A 146 1.51 21.65 20.55
CA ASP A 146 0.12 21.83 20.10
C ASP A 146 -0.63 20.50 20.20
N GLN A 147 -1.39 20.31 21.29
CA GLN A 147 -2.16 19.09 21.53
C GLN A 147 -3.34 18.89 20.56
N THR A 148 -3.62 19.87 19.72
CA THR A 148 -4.64 19.78 18.65
C THR A 148 -4.04 19.52 17.26
N HIS A 149 -2.72 19.37 17.17
CA HIS A 149 -2.00 19.16 15.91
C HIS A 149 -2.34 17.79 15.29
N GLN A 150 -3.40 17.76 14.46
CA GLN A 150 -4.02 16.54 13.94
C GLN A 150 -3.02 15.60 13.24
N LYS A 151 -2.11 16.16 12.42
CA LYS A 151 -1.13 15.38 11.68
C LYS A 151 -0.11 14.69 12.60
N ALA A 152 0.32 15.34 13.67
CA ALA A 152 1.22 14.75 14.66
C ALA A 152 0.52 13.65 15.44
N ILE A 153 -0.71 13.90 15.89
CA ILE A 153 -1.58 12.91 16.55
C ILE A 153 -1.73 11.66 15.69
N PHE A 154 -2.05 11.83 14.41
CA PHE A 154 -2.17 10.72 13.47
C PHE A 154 -0.88 9.89 13.38
N LYS A 155 0.28 10.54 13.23
CA LYS A 155 1.57 9.84 13.17
C LYS A 155 1.87 9.06 14.44
N ILE A 156 1.61 9.64 15.59
CA ILE A 156 1.83 8.99 16.91
C ILE A 156 0.87 7.81 17.05
N ALA A 157 -0.42 8.02 16.81
CA ALA A 157 -1.44 6.98 16.93
C ALA A 157 -1.15 5.80 15.99
N LYS A 158 -0.81 6.08 14.72
CA LYS A 158 -0.43 5.08 13.72
C LYS A 158 0.81 4.27 14.15
N HIS A 159 1.83 4.95 14.70
CA HIS A 159 3.01 4.26 15.22
C HIS A 159 2.63 3.23 16.31
N TYR A 160 1.79 3.62 17.26
CA TYR A 160 1.36 2.72 18.33
C TYR A 160 0.45 1.61 17.85
N LEU A 161 -0.41 1.86 16.85
CA LEU A 161 -1.21 0.84 16.21
C LEU A 161 -0.32 -0.25 15.56
N ILE A 162 0.69 0.15 14.79
CA ILE A 162 1.66 -0.77 14.17
C ILE A 162 2.43 -1.58 15.22
N LYS A 163 2.75 -0.96 16.37
CA LYS A 163 3.42 -1.64 17.49
C LYS A 163 2.46 -2.46 18.36
N ARG A 164 1.18 -2.60 17.97
CA ARG A 164 0.11 -3.30 18.70
C ARG A 164 -0.08 -2.76 20.14
N LYS A 165 0.25 -1.50 20.37
CA LYS A 165 -0.02 -0.79 21.63
C LYS A 165 -1.36 -0.08 21.53
N HIS A 166 -2.42 -0.87 21.48
CA HIS A 166 -3.78 -0.43 21.11
C HIS A 166 -4.32 0.66 22.04
N GLU A 167 -4.17 0.50 23.34
CA GLU A 167 -4.62 1.48 24.36
C GLU A 167 -3.96 2.85 24.17
N ILE A 168 -2.65 2.86 23.86
CA ILE A 168 -1.93 4.12 23.67
C ILE A 168 -2.40 4.76 22.33
N SER A 169 -2.59 3.95 21.31
CA SER A 169 -3.11 4.42 20.02
C SER A 169 -4.50 5.06 20.20
N HIS A 170 -5.42 4.39 20.93
CA HIS A 170 -6.76 4.93 21.22
C HIS A 170 -6.71 6.28 21.91
N ARG A 171 -5.89 6.43 22.95
CA ARG A 171 -5.78 7.71 23.69
C ARG A 171 -5.41 8.88 22.76
N TYR A 172 -4.46 8.69 21.84
CA TYR A 172 -4.12 9.74 20.88
C TYR A 172 -5.23 9.97 19.86
N ILE A 173 -5.87 8.90 19.36
CA ILE A 173 -7.00 9.01 18.41
C ILE A 173 -8.14 9.80 19.07
N ASP A 174 -8.53 9.43 20.29
CA ASP A 174 -9.63 10.05 20.99
C ASP A 174 -9.34 11.53 21.26
N LYS A 175 -8.10 11.85 21.66
CA LYS A 175 -7.67 13.24 21.84
C LYS A 175 -7.75 14.07 20.56
N GLY A 176 -7.39 13.48 19.45
CA GLY A 176 -7.52 14.14 18.13
C GLY A 176 -8.99 14.33 17.74
N LEU A 177 -9.84 13.34 17.98
CA LEU A 177 -11.27 13.42 17.67
C LEU A 177 -12.04 14.35 18.61
N GLU A 178 -11.58 14.57 19.85
CA GLU A 178 -12.13 15.62 20.73
C GLU A 178 -11.99 17.03 20.11
N SER A 179 -10.86 17.30 19.44
CA SER A 179 -10.60 18.61 18.83
C SER A 179 -11.11 18.71 17.40
N TYR A 180 -11.22 17.61 16.68
CA TYR A 180 -11.80 17.54 15.32
C TYR A 180 -12.48 16.19 15.09
N GLU A 181 -13.77 16.11 15.41
CA GLU A 181 -14.57 14.87 15.42
C GLU A 181 -14.71 14.19 14.06
N ASN A 182 -14.55 14.94 12.97
CA ASN A 182 -14.69 14.48 11.58
C ASN A 182 -13.35 14.24 10.89
N ASN A 183 -12.27 14.04 11.65
CA ASN A 183 -10.99 13.68 11.07
C ASN A 183 -11.01 12.26 10.50
N ILE A 184 -11.11 12.17 9.17
CA ILE A 184 -11.21 10.93 8.41
C ILE A 184 -10.05 9.97 8.71
N GLU A 185 -8.81 10.49 8.79
CA GLU A 185 -7.62 9.68 9.04
C GLU A 185 -7.66 9.05 10.44
N LEU A 186 -8.07 9.80 11.46
CA LEU A 186 -8.19 9.30 12.83
C LEU A 186 -9.37 8.33 13.00
N ILE A 187 -10.51 8.60 12.34
CA ILE A 187 -11.65 7.70 12.31
C ILE A 187 -11.23 6.36 11.67
N SER A 188 -10.49 6.41 10.56
CA SER A 188 -9.96 5.21 9.90
C SER A 188 -9.00 4.44 10.82
N LEU A 189 -8.09 5.12 11.53
CA LEU A 189 -7.21 4.48 12.50
C LEU A 189 -8.00 3.88 13.66
N LYS A 190 -9.08 4.52 14.12
CA LYS A 190 -9.93 3.99 15.19
C LYS A 190 -10.60 2.69 14.78
N ALA A 191 -11.17 2.67 13.57
CA ALA A 191 -11.76 1.46 13.00
C ALA A 191 -10.74 0.31 12.91
N GLN A 192 -9.53 0.61 12.41
CA GLN A 192 -8.44 -0.37 12.31
C GLN A 192 -7.98 -0.85 13.70
N ASN A 193 -7.90 0.05 14.67
CA ASN A 193 -7.46 -0.30 16.01
C ASN A 193 -8.43 -1.28 16.70
N TYR A 194 -9.73 -1.06 16.59
CA TYR A 194 -10.75 -2.02 17.04
C TYR A 194 -10.66 -3.35 16.27
N TYR A 195 -10.47 -3.30 14.94
CA TYR A 195 -10.32 -4.49 14.13
C TYR A 195 -9.15 -5.39 14.58
N HIS A 196 -8.01 -4.79 14.93
CA HIS A 196 -6.83 -5.52 15.40
C HIS A 196 -6.91 -5.99 16.86
N GLN A 197 -7.93 -5.58 17.58
CA GLN A 197 -8.28 -6.06 18.92
C GLN A 197 -9.40 -7.09 18.90
N ASP A 198 -9.81 -7.54 17.70
CA ASP A 198 -10.94 -8.44 17.47
C ASP A 198 -12.28 -7.88 17.99
N ASP A 199 -12.32 -6.57 18.28
CA ASP A 199 -13.58 -5.86 18.59
C ASP A 199 -14.29 -5.49 17.26
N TYR A 200 -14.79 -6.53 16.62
CA TYR A 200 -15.39 -6.42 15.27
C TYR A 200 -16.67 -5.58 15.24
N ARG A 201 -17.39 -5.49 16.37
CA ARG A 201 -18.59 -4.65 16.45
C ARG A 201 -18.22 -3.17 16.35
N ASN A 202 -17.34 -2.69 17.20
CA ASN A 202 -16.87 -1.31 17.16
C ASN A 202 -16.12 -1.01 15.85
N ALA A 203 -15.29 -1.93 15.36
CA ALA A 203 -14.62 -1.77 14.07
C ALA A 203 -15.61 -1.52 12.94
N ARG A 204 -16.67 -2.33 12.83
CA ARG A 204 -17.71 -2.19 11.81
C ARG A 204 -18.42 -0.84 11.90
N ASP A 205 -18.76 -0.41 13.09
CA ASP A 205 -19.49 0.85 13.29
C ASP A 205 -18.62 2.06 12.89
N TRP A 206 -17.32 2.04 13.20
CA TRP A 206 -16.39 3.08 12.78
C TRP A 206 -16.11 3.06 11.27
N PHE A 207 -16.03 1.88 10.62
CA PHE A 207 -15.95 1.82 9.15
C PHE A 207 -17.25 2.31 8.50
N LYS A 208 -18.43 2.01 9.06
CA LYS A 208 -19.71 2.55 8.58
C LYS A 208 -19.77 4.07 8.72
N LYS A 209 -19.19 4.66 9.78
CA LYS A 209 -19.07 6.09 9.93
C LYS A 209 -18.30 6.73 8.77
N LEU A 210 -17.20 6.12 8.30
CA LEU A 210 -16.48 6.59 7.12
C LEU A 210 -17.38 6.63 5.88
N ILE A 211 -18.13 5.56 5.62
CA ILE A 211 -19.10 5.52 4.50
C ILE A 211 -20.15 6.62 4.63
N ALA A 212 -20.68 6.84 5.83
CA ALA A 212 -21.68 7.89 6.09
C ALA A 212 -21.11 9.31 5.86
N MET A 213 -19.79 9.49 6.00
CA MET A 213 -19.09 10.74 5.69
C MET A 213 -18.74 10.89 4.20
N GLY A 214 -19.12 9.94 3.36
CA GLY A 214 -18.84 9.96 1.93
C GLY A 214 -17.50 9.32 1.55
N GLU A 215 -16.76 8.74 2.51
CA GLU A 215 -15.50 8.08 2.24
C GLU A 215 -15.73 6.67 1.71
N SER A 216 -15.20 6.41 0.52
CA SER A 216 -15.32 5.12 -0.15
C SER A 216 -13.96 4.74 -0.75
N SER A 217 -13.48 3.57 -0.36
CA SER A 217 -12.22 3.03 -0.89
C SER A 217 -12.27 1.50 -0.88
N GLU A 218 -11.45 0.89 -1.72
CA GLU A 218 -11.25 -0.57 -1.76
C GLU A 218 -11.04 -1.12 -0.34
N PHE A 219 -10.11 -0.54 0.41
CA PHE A 219 -9.79 -0.94 1.78
C PHE A 219 -11.00 -0.92 2.74
N ILE A 220 -11.82 0.14 2.71
CA ILE A 220 -13.02 0.26 3.58
C ILE A 220 -14.01 -0.85 3.25
N HIS A 221 -14.29 -1.07 1.97
CA HIS A 221 -15.22 -2.10 1.53
C HIS A 221 -14.71 -3.51 1.80
N GLU A 222 -13.40 -3.76 1.66
CA GLU A 222 -12.79 -5.03 2.07
C GLU A 222 -13.03 -5.31 3.56
N LYS A 223 -12.72 -4.34 4.42
CA LYS A 223 -12.89 -4.49 5.86
C LYS A 223 -14.36 -4.67 6.25
N LEU A 224 -15.26 -3.88 5.69
CA LEU A 224 -16.69 -4.03 5.93
C LEU A 224 -17.22 -5.40 5.48
N SER A 225 -16.76 -5.90 4.33
CA SER A 225 -17.14 -7.24 3.86
C SER A 225 -16.73 -8.33 4.85
N LEU A 226 -15.49 -8.30 5.33
CA LEU A 226 -15.01 -9.26 6.33
C LEU A 226 -15.79 -9.14 7.65
N LEU A 227 -16.01 -7.91 8.11
CA LEU A 227 -16.75 -7.66 9.34
C LEU A 227 -18.21 -8.11 9.26
N HIS A 228 -18.88 -7.90 8.13
CA HIS A 228 -20.22 -8.43 7.92
C HIS A 228 -20.23 -9.98 7.92
N ALA A 229 -19.24 -10.62 7.30
CA ALA A 229 -19.11 -12.06 7.30
C ALA A 229 -18.89 -12.64 8.72
N GLU A 230 -18.15 -11.97 9.59
CA GLU A 230 -17.98 -12.36 11.01
C GLU A 230 -19.32 -12.39 11.77
N PHE A 231 -20.25 -11.53 11.39
CA PHE A 231 -21.62 -11.52 11.97
C PHE A 231 -22.60 -12.35 11.16
N THR A 232 -22.14 -13.16 10.22
CA THR A 232 -22.98 -13.99 9.31
C THR A 232 -23.91 -13.19 8.40
N ASP A 233 -23.72 -11.88 8.28
CA ASP A 233 -24.46 -10.98 7.38
C ASP A 233 -23.91 -11.14 5.95
N TYR A 234 -24.03 -12.35 5.36
CA TYR A 234 -23.35 -12.70 4.11
C TYR A 234 -23.84 -11.88 2.91
N GLU A 235 -25.11 -11.48 2.87
CA GLU A 235 -25.66 -10.61 1.82
C GLU A 235 -24.93 -9.26 1.80
N LEU A 236 -24.79 -8.63 2.98
CA LEU A 236 -24.06 -7.35 3.11
C LEU A 236 -22.55 -7.54 2.81
N ALA A 237 -21.98 -8.67 3.24
CA ALA A 237 -20.58 -9.00 2.93
C ALA A 237 -20.36 -9.09 1.42
N ILE A 238 -21.27 -9.71 0.67
CA ILE A 238 -21.24 -9.80 -0.80
C ILE A 238 -21.39 -8.41 -1.44
N GLU A 239 -22.30 -7.58 -0.96
CA GLU A 239 -22.49 -6.22 -1.47
C GLU A 239 -21.20 -5.41 -1.34
N GLN A 240 -20.60 -5.41 -0.16
CA GLN A 240 -19.33 -4.71 0.07
C GLN A 240 -18.21 -5.28 -0.82
N ARG A 241 -18.11 -6.60 -0.98
CA ARG A 241 -17.08 -7.21 -1.80
C ARG A 241 -17.27 -6.93 -3.31
N LYS A 242 -18.52 -6.80 -3.76
CA LYS A 242 -18.81 -6.32 -5.13
C LYS A 242 -18.37 -4.88 -5.36
N LEU A 243 -18.40 -4.03 -4.32
CA LEU A 243 -17.83 -2.68 -4.42
C LEU A 243 -16.31 -2.70 -4.57
N VAL A 244 -15.61 -3.63 -3.89
CA VAL A 244 -14.17 -3.86 -4.13
C VAL A 244 -13.90 -4.17 -5.60
N LEU A 245 -14.70 -5.03 -6.23
CA LEU A 245 -14.54 -5.36 -7.66
C LEU A 245 -14.76 -4.16 -8.61
N LYS A 246 -15.37 -3.06 -8.15
CA LYS A 246 -15.43 -1.82 -8.96
C LYS A 246 -14.08 -1.09 -8.99
N TYR A 247 -13.25 -1.24 -7.96
CA TYR A 247 -11.88 -0.70 -7.92
C TYR A 247 -10.90 -1.61 -8.65
N ASN A 248 -11.04 -2.94 -8.49
CA ASN A 248 -10.22 -3.94 -9.14
C ASN A 248 -11.09 -5.10 -9.66
N ALA A 249 -11.49 -5.00 -10.93
CA ALA A 249 -12.38 -5.99 -11.56
C ALA A 249 -11.78 -7.40 -11.68
N TYR A 250 -10.46 -7.53 -11.53
CA TYR A 250 -9.72 -8.79 -11.65
C TYR A 250 -9.20 -9.31 -10.30
N ASP A 251 -9.73 -8.82 -9.19
CA ASP A 251 -9.38 -9.35 -7.87
C ASP A 251 -9.97 -10.76 -7.67
N SER A 252 -9.12 -11.75 -7.93
CA SER A 252 -9.48 -13.16 -7.78
C SER A 252 -9.86 -13.53 -6.35
N ASN A 253 -9.27 -12.87 -5.34
CA ASN A 253 -9.58 -13.11 -3.94
C ASN A 253 -10.99 -12.63 -3.59
N SER A 254 -11.36 -11.44 -4.04
CA SER A 254 -12.73 -10.94 -3.86
C SER A 254 -13.78 -11.84 -4.54
N MET A 255 -13.49 -12.32 -5.75
CA MET A 255 -14.38 -13.27 -6.43
C MET A 255 -14.52 -14.57 -5.64
N PHE A 256 -13.42 -15.10 -5.10
CA PHE A 256 -13.46 -16.30 -4.28
C PHE A 256 -14.30 -16.10 -3.02
N LEU A 257 -14.10 -15.00 -2.30
CA LEU A 257 -14.88 -14.69 -1.08
C LEU A 257 -16.36 -14.49 -1.38
N ILE A 258 -16.72 -13.82 -2.49
CA ILE A 258 -18.12 -13.72 -2.91
C ILE A 258 -18.70 -15.12 -3.14
N GLY A 259 -17.96 -16.00 -3.81
CA GLY A 259 -18.38 -17.38 -4.04
C GLY A 259 -18.57 -18.17 -2.73
N ALA A 260 -17.63 -18.02 -1.79
CA ALA A 260 -17.71 -18.64 -0.47
C ALA A 260 -18.92 -18.13 0.34
N TYR A 261 -19.23 -16.82 0.28
CA TYR A 261 -20.41 -16.28 0.97
C TYR A 261 -21.72 -16.74 0.33
N TYR A 262 -21.79 -16.88 -1.01
CA TYR A 262 -22.94 -17.48 -1.67
C TYR A 262 -23.12 -18.96 -1.29
N GLU A 263 -22.03 -19.69 -1.08
CA GLU A 263 -22.09 -21.08 -0.59
C GLU A 263 -22.73 -21.14 0.81
N ARG A 264 -22.34 -20.21 1.72
CA ARG A 264 -22.97 -20.09 3.05
C ARG A 264 -24.46 -19.77 2.99
N LEU A 265 -24.89 -19.00 2.00
CA LEU A 265 -26.29 -18.70 1.72
C LEU A 265 -27.02 -19.84 0.97
N LYS A 266 -26.31 -20.93 0.65
CA LYS A 266 -26.82 -22.07 -0.14
C LYS A 266 -27.23 -21.70 -1.58
N ASP A 267 -26.77 -20.57 -2.08
CA ASP A 267 -26.88 -20.17 -3.49
C ASP A 267 -25.73 -20.77 -4.29
N TYR A 268 -25.79 -22.08 -4.49
CA TYR A 268 -24.72 -22.84 -5.11
C TYR A 268 -24.45 -22.43 -6.57
N LYS A 269 -25.45 -21.91 -7.27
CA LYS A 269 -25.30 -21.44 -8.65
C LYS A 269 -24.38 -20.21 -8.73
N ASN A 270 -24.60 -19.23 -7.88
CA ASN A 270 -23.74 -18.05 -7.81
C ASN A 270 -22.38 -18.38 -7.19
N ALA A 271 -22.34 -19.28 -6.18
CA ALA A 271 -21.09 -19.77 -5.61
C ALA A 271 -20.19 -20.37 -6.70
N GLU A 272 -20.69 -21.33 -7.47
CA GLU A 272 -19.95 -21.96 -8.57
C GLU A 272 -19.46 -20.93 -9.59
N LYS A 273 -20.32 -19.98 -9.99
CA LYS A 273 -19.98 -18.92 -10.95
C LYS A 273 -18.76 -18.12 -10.48
N TYR A 274 -18.81 -17.60 -9.24
CA TYR A 274 -17.76 -16.71 -8.73
C TYR A 274 -16.46 -17.47 -8.42
N ILE A 275 -16.55 -18.70 -7.90
CA ILE A 275 -15.38 -19.56 -7.68
C ILE A 275 -14.68 -19.87 -9.02
N LYS A 276 -15.43 -20.25 -10.07
CA LYS A 276 -14.87 -20.50 -11.40
C LYS A 276 -14.22 -19.23 -11.99
N GLN A 277 -14.79 -18.05 -11.78
CA GLN A 277 -14.18 -16.79 -12.21
C GLN A 277 -12.87 -16.52 -11.47
N SER A 278 -12.84 -16.72 -10.16
CA SER A 278 -11.61 -16.59 -9.35
C SER A 278 -10.50 -17.51 -9.86
N LEU A 279 -10.82 -18.79 -10.06
CA LEU A 279 -9.86 -19.80 -10.53
C LEU A 279 -9.24 -19.43 -11.90
N LYS A 280 -10.02 -18.81 -12.80
CA LYS A 280 -9.52 -18.36 -14.12
C LYS A 280 -8.51 -17.22 -14.03
N LEU A 281 -8.56 -16.43 -12.96
CA LEU A 281 -7.73 -15.24 -12.78
C LEU A 281 -6.49 -15.49 -11.92
N LYS A 282 -6.41 -16.63 -11.27
CA LYS A 282 -5.22 -16.99 -10.48
C LYS A 282 -4.09 -17.36 -11.43
N ASP A 283 -3.04 -16.59 -11.42
CA ASP A 283 -1.80 -16.81 -12.19
C ASP A 283 -0.73 -17.50 -11.33
N ILE A 284 -1.17 -18.45 -10.51
CA ILE A 284 -0.31 -19.29 -9.67
C ILE A 284 -0.57 -20.74 -10.03
N PRO A 285 0.43 -21.63 -9.98
CA PRO A 285 0.20 -23.06 -10.15
C PRO A 285 -0.86 -23.56 -9.17
N LEU A 286 -1.86 -24.25 -9.68
CA LEU A 286 -2.97 -24.80 -8.90
C LEU A 286 -2.83 -26.33 -8.73
N ASP A 287 -1.61 -26.84 -8.85
CA ASP A 287 -1.35 -28.27 -8.81
C ASP A 287 -1.79 -28.90 -7.48
N TYR A 288 -1.57 -28.23 -6.37
CA TYR A 288 -2.03 -28.70 -5.06
C TYR A 288 -3.56 -28.75 -4.95
N GLU A 289 -4.24 -27.69 -5.38
CA GLU A 289 -5.72 -27.62 -5.35
C GLU A 289 -6.35 -28.68 -6.25
N TYR A 290 -5.79 -28.94 -7.43
CA TYR A 290 -6.26 -30.01 -8.30
C TYR A 290 -5.92 -31.38 -7.73
N GLN A 291 -4.76 -31.56 -7.07
CA GLN A 291 -4.44 -32.81 -6.38
C GLN A 291 -5.39 -33.08 -5.23
N LEU A 292 -5.70 -32.07 -4.40
CA LEU A 292 -6.67 -32.19 -3.31
C LEU A 292 -8.08 -32.55 -3.84
N LEU A 293 -8.50 -31.90 -4.94
CA LEU A 293 -9.77 -32.24 -5.61
C LEU A 293 -9.76 -33.71 -6.06
N GLY A 294 -8.70 -34.18 -6.68
CA GLY A 294 -8.55 -35.56 -7.13
C GLY A 294 -8.65 -36.56 -5.99
N THR A 295 -7.94 -36.34 -4.87
CA THR A 295 -8.03 -37.21 -3.70
C THR A 295 -9.43 -37.19 -3.06
N THR A 296 -10.10 -36.04 -3.06
CA THR A 296 -11.46 -35.90 -2.55
C THR A 296 -12.47 -36.66 -3.42
N LEU A 297 -12.27 -36.65 -4.74
CA LEU A 297 -13.10 -37.39 -5.69
C LEU A 297 -12.89 -38.91 -5.56
N ASN A 298 -11.64 -39.37 -5.36
CA ASN A 298 -11.35 -40.78 -5.10
C ASN A 298 -12.05 -41.29 -3.85
N ARG A 299 -12.13 -40.50 -2.78
CA ARG A 299 -12.87 -40.86 -1.56
C ARG A 299 -14.37 -40.97 -1.77
N GLN A 300 -14.89 -40.50 -2.90
CA GLN A 300 -16.29 -40.61 -3.33
C GLN A 300 -16.47 -41.67 -4.43
N ASP A 301 -15.45 -42.48 -4.71
CA ASP A 301 -15.43 -43.48 -5.80
C ASP A 301 -15.62 -42.89 -7.21
N LYS A 302 -15.41 -41.54 -7.36
CA LYS A 302 -15.48 -40.84 -8.64
C LYS A 302 -14.15 -40.92 -9.37
N ASN A 303 -13.73 -42.13 -9.71
CA ASN A 303 -12.38 -42.42 -10.19
C ASN A 303 -11.99 -41.67 -11.49
N LYS A 304 -12.92 -41.54 -12.45
CA LYS A 304 -12.66 -40.84 -13.72
C LYS A 304 -12.47 -39.36 -13.54
N GLU A 305 -13.27 -38.74 -12.71
CA GLU A 305 -13.17 -37.33 -12.36
C GLU A 305 -11.89 -37.04 -11.54
N ALA A 306 -11.53 -37.98 -10.65
CA ALA A 306 -10.28 -37.90 -9.88
C ALA A 306 -9.05 -37.90 -10.79
N ILE A 307 -8.99 -38.84 -11.75
CA ILE A 307 -7.90 -38.86 -12.74
C ILE A 307 -7.82 -37.55 -13.52
N THR A 308 -8.98 -37.02 -13.94
CA THR A 308 -9.03 -35.73 -14.65
C THR A 308 -8.47 -34.59 -13.79
N ALA A 309 -8.78 -34.57 -12.49
CA ALA A 309 -8.23 -33.58 -11.56
C ALA A 309 -6.72 -33.73 -11.38
N PHE A 310 -6.20 -34.95 -11.20
CA PHE A 310 -4.76 -35.19 -11.12
C PHE A 310 -4.00 -34.85 -12.43
N GLN A 311 -4.61 -35.08 -13.59
CA GLN A 311 -4.06 -34.65 -14.88
C GLN A 311 -3.96 -33.12 -14.99
N LYS A 312 -4.95 -32.38 -14.45
CA LYS A 312 -4.87 -30.93 -14.35
C LYS A 312 -3.75 -30.50 -13.41
N SER A 313 -3.60 -31.17 -12.26
CA SER A 313 -2.47 -30.93 -11.36
C SER A 313 -1.12 -31.06 -12.07
N LEU A 314 -0.94 -32.12 -12.86
CA LEU A 314 0.28 -32.35 -13.66
C LEU A 314 0.45 -31.33 -14.80
N LYS A 315 -0.64 -30.76 -15.31
CA LYS A 315 -0.57 -29.69 -16.31
C LYS A 315 -0.05 -28.38 -15.70
N GLU A 316 -0.44 -28.10 -14.45
CA GLU A 316 0.03 -26.93 -13.69
C GLU A 316 1.49 -27.13 -13.22
N ASN A 317 1.82 -28.32 -12.76
CA ASN A 317 3.15 -28.72 -12.29
C ASN A 317 3.52 -30.12 -12.77
N PRO A 318 4.25 -30.25 -13.90
CA PRO A 318 4.67 -31.53 -14.44
C PRO A 318 5.57 -32.36 -13.52
N GLU A 319 6.20 -31.74 -12.51
CA GLU A 319 7.06 -32.40 -11.53
C GLU A 319 6.32 -32.91 -10.29
N ASN A 320 4.99 -32.82 -10.26
CA ASN A 320 4.19 -33.29 -9.13
C ASN A 320 4.09 -34.83 -9.15
N ILE A 321 5.13 -35.49 -8.63
CA ILE A 321 5.24 -36.96 -8.56
C ILE A 321 4.04 -37.59 -7.83
N SER A 322 3.51 -36.92 -6.79
CA SER A 322 2.36 -37.44 -6.03
C SER A 322 1.10 -37.53 -6.88
N SER A 323 0.83 -36.53 -7.71
CA SER A 323 -0.33 -36.56 -8.62
C SER A 323 -0.20 -37.65 -9.67
N GLU A 324 0.99 -37.92 -10.20
CA GLU A 324 1.22 -39.03 -11.12
C GLU A 324 1.02 -40.38 -10.42
N PHE A 325 1.51 -40.54 -9.20
CA PHE A 325 1.25 -41.72 -8.39
C PHE A 325 -0.23 -41.93 -8.11
N TYR A 326 -0.99 -40.89 -7.78
CA TYR A 326 -2.42 -40.99 -7.54
C TYR A 326 -3.20 -41.36 -8.80
N ILE A 327 -2.76 -40.97 -10.00
CA ILE A 327 -3.36 -41.45 -11.25
C ILE A 327 -3.24 -42.96 -11.37
N ILE A 328 -2.06 -43.52 -11.16
CA ILE A 328 -1.86 -44.96 -11.31
C ILE A 328 -2.56 -45.75 -10.20
N SER A 329 -2.53 -45.28 -8.96
CA SER A 329 -3.25 -45.92 -7.85
C SER A 329 -4.77 -45.88 -8.04
N THR A 330 -5.31 -44.78 -8.62
CA THR A 330 -6.73 -44.71 -8.99
C THR A 330 -7.08 -45.69 -10.12
N LYS A 331 -6.20 -45.82 -11.13
CA LYS A 331 -6.38 -46.79 -12.20
C LYS A 331 -6.38 -48.23 -11.69
N ASP A 332 -5.51 -48.54 -10.73
CA ASP A 332 -5.44 -49.86 -10.09
C ASP A 332 -6.81 -50.23 -9.48
N SER A 333 -7.53 -49.29 -8.86
CA SER A 333 -8.79 -49.54 -8.21
C SER A 333 -9.93 -49.99 -9.15
N TYR A 334 -9.84 -49.67 -10.46
CA TYR A 334 -10.90 -50.01 -11.40
C TYR A 334 -10.45 -50.77 -12.66
N TYR A 335 -9.15 -50.97 -12.89
CA TYR A 335 -8.67 -51.85 -13.94
C TYR A 335 -8.90 -53.31 -13.54
N ALA A 336 -9.34 -54.12 -14.48
CA ALA A 336 -9.51 -55.55 -14.25
C ALA A 336 -8.25 -56.36 -14.58
N ASP A 337 -7.44 -55.86 -15.52
CA ASP A 337 -6.24 -56.54 -16.03
C ASP A 337 -5.02 -56.35 -15.09
N ASP A 338 -4.62 -57.44 -14.46
CA ASP A 338 -3.50 -57.45 -13.51
C ASP A 338 -2.13 -57.13 -14.21
N ASP A 339 -1.92 -57.54 -15.46
CA ASP A 339 -0.73 -57.21 -16.22
C ASP A 339 -0.64 -55.72 -16.53
N ALA A 340 -1.76 -55.09 -16.90
CA ALA A 340 -1.84 -53.67 -17.09
C ALA A 340 -1.55 -52.88 -15.78
N LYS A 341 -2.07 -53.36 -14.65
CA LYS A 341 -1.77 -52.78 -13.34
C LYS A 341 -0.28 -52.89 -12.98
N ILE A 342 0.33 -54.06 -13.12
CA ILE A 342 1.73 -54.27 -12.84
C ILE A 342 2.58 -53.33 -13.69
N LYS A 343 2.27 -53.22 -14.98
CA LYS A 343 3.03 -52.41 -15.91
C LYS A 343 3.02 -50.92 -15.54
N ILE A 344 1.88 -50.35 -15.20
CA ILE A 344 1.81 -48.91 -14.84
C ILE A 344 2.62 -48.59 -13.59
N TYR A 345 2.72 -49.51 -12.63
CA TYR A 345 3.56 -49.34 -11.45
C TYR A 345 5.05 -49.58 -11.75
N GLU A 346 5.42 -50.52 -12.65
CA GLU A 346 6.78 -50.72 -13.10
C GLU A 346 7.28 -49.46 -13.86
N ASP A 347 6.51 -48.93 -14.82
CA ASP A 347 6.84 -47.73 -15.56
C ASP A 347 7.04 -46.52 -14.62
N PHE A 348 6.20 -46.38 -13.58
CA PHE A 348 6.33 -45.31 -12.58
C PHE A 348 7.60 -45.49 -11.72
N ARG A 349 7.87 -46.69 -11.19
CA ARG A 349 9.01 -46.98 -10.38
C ARG A 349 10.33 -46.68 -11.15
N ASP A 350 10.39 -47.08 -12.41
CA ASP A 350 11.55 -46.90 -13.27
C ASP A 350 11.78 -45.43 -13.66
N LYS A 351 10.70 -44.67 -13.77
CA LYS A 351 10.74 -43.23 -14.00
C LYS A 351 11.20 -42.44 -12.76
N TYR A 352 10.82 -42.86 -11.56
CA TYR A 352 11.10 -42.18 -10.30
C TYR A 352 11.81 -43.07 -9.28
N PRO A 353 13.01 -43.54 -9.56
CA PRO A 353 13.74 -44.42 -8.65
C PRO A 353 14.00 -43.70 -7.30
N ASP A 354 14.06 -44.48 -6.22
CA ASP A 354 14.40 -44.05 -4.86
C ASP A 354 13.45 -43.01 -4.21
N THR A 355 12.30 -42.71 -4.81
CA THR A 355 11.28 -41.85 -4.20
C THR A 355 10.45 -42.59 -3.16
N PHE A 356 9.78 -41.82 -2.30
CA PHE A 356 8.79 -42.39 -1.36
C PHE A 356 7.72 -43.20 -2.10
N TYR A 357 7.20 -42.66 -3.21
CA TYR A 357 6.16 -43.30 -4.00
C TYR A 357 6.63 -44.55 -4.76
N SER A 358 7.91 -44.62 -5.18
CA SER A 358 8.44 -45.80 -5.85
C SER A 358 8.53 -47.01 -4.93
N LYS A 359 8.69 -46.78 -3.61
CA LYS A 359 8.63 -47.87 -2.61
C LYS A 359 7.21 -48.43 -2.49
N PHE A 360 6.19 -47.58 -2.55
CA PHE A 360 4.80 -48.05 -2.60
C PHE A 360 4.50 -48.80 -3.90
N ALA A 361 4.96 -48.29 -5.03
CA ALA A 361 4.81 -48.96 -6.32
C ALA A 361 5.44 -50.33 -6.30
N SER A 362 6.68 -50.49 -5.78
CA SER A 362 7.38 -51.77 -5.66
C SER A 362 6.63 -52.79 -4.79
N ARG A 363 6.06 -52.33 -3.67
CA ARG A 363 5.22 -53.17 -2.80
C ARG A 363 3.99 -53.65 -3.53
N ARG A 364 3.29 -52.72 -4.22
CA ARG A 364 2.04 -53.04 -4.93
C ARG A 364 2.30 -54.01 -6.11
N ILE A 365 3.39 -53.84 -6.83
CA ILE A 365 3.85 -54.80 -7.87
C ILE A 365 3.96 -56.21 -7.30
N LYS A 366 4.60 -56.38 -6.12
CA LYS A 366 4.73 -57.68 -5.46
C LYS A 366 3.37 -58.27 -5.12
N GLU A 367 2.50 -57.48 -4.47
CA GLU A 367 1.13 -57.87 -4.13
C GLU A 367 0.33 -58.34 -5.37
N LEU A 368 0.37 -57.57 -6.46
CA LEU A 368 -0.34 -57.92 -7.70
C LEU A 368 0.21 -59.18 -8.36
N LYS A 369 1.51 -59.43 -8.30
CA LYS A 369 2.11 -60.67 -8.80
C LYS A 369 1.70 -61.90 -7.96
N GLU A 370 1.59 -61.74 -6.64
CA GLU A 370 1.09 -62.75 -5.72
C GLU A 370 -0.42 -63.04 -5.97
N GLU A 371 -1.23 -61.98 -6.10
CA GLU A 371 -2.68 -62.07 -6.42
C GLU A 371 -2.90 -62.80 -7.75
N LYS A 372 -2.11 -62.49 -8.79
CA LYS A 372 -2.17 -63.12 -10.09
C LYS A 372 -1.82 -64.62 -10.04
N PHE A 373 -0.73 -64.96 -9.25
CA PHE A 373 -0.33 -66.36 -9.08
C PHE A 373 -1.43 -67.20 -8.44
N LEU A 374 -2.04 -66.69 -7.36
CA LEU A 374 -3.12 -67.35 -6.68
C LEU A 374 -4.38 -67.57 -7.57
N LYS A 375 -4.72 -66.61 -8.42
CA LYS A 375 -5.81 -66.72 -9.38
C LYS A 375 -5.55 -67.73 -10.51
N ALA A 376 -4.32 -68.11 -10.77
CA ALA A 376 -3.95 -69.09 -11.78
C ALA A 376 -3.95 -70.52 -11.25
N GLU A 377 -3.96 -70.68 -9.91
CA GLU A 377 -4.05 -72.01 -9.24
C GLU A 377 -5.50 -72.44 -8.96
N ASP A 378 -6.51 -71.48 -9.02
CA ASP A 378 -7.96 -71.75 -8.95
C ASP A 378 -8.51 -71.98 -10.35
#